data_dec9c770ff2fbdd7b843b00337c93fb4
#
_entry.id   dec9c770ff2fbdd7b843b00337c93fb4
#
_cell.length_a   1.000
_cell.length_b   1.000
_cell.length_c   1.000
_cell.angle_alpha   90.00
_cell.angle_beta   90.00
_cell.angle_gamma   90.00
#
_symmetry.space_group_name_H-M   'P 1'
#
loop_
_entity.id
_entity.type
_entity.pdbx_description
1 polymer ?
#
loop_
_entity_poly.entity_id
_entity_poly.type
_entity_poly.pdbx_seq_one_letter_code
_entity_poly.pdbx_strand_id
1 'polypeptide(L)'
;DGIRNGLGDHSEVMFSLDGKPQENSGRVIGAALCWSGRTKIRVDMDDTFGRSVHSIFAGMNEEASEYKLEPEEVFTTPVLALTYSQEGIGGASRNFHRWARAGMVHGCDKPRDILLNSWEGVYLNIKEPEMDQMMNDIASMGGELFVMDDGWFGRKYRRINDNSSLGDWVVDTEKLPNGIQGLT
;
A
#
# COMPACT_ATOMS: atom_id res chain seq x y z
N ASP A 1 5.51 18.20 -8.62
CA ASP A 1 6.35 17.15 -8.01
C ASP A 1 5.65 15.80 -8.13
N GLY A 2 6.45 14.75 -8.34
CA GLY A 2 5.91 13.40 -8.48
C GLY A 2 5.83 12.69 -7.12
N ILE A 3 4.80 11.91 -6.94
CA ILE A 3 4.60 11.10 -5.74
C ILE A 3 5.07 9.68 -6.02
N ARG A 4 5.90 9.15 -5.12
CA ARG A 4 6.22 7.72 -5.06
C ARG A 4 5.28 7.12 -4.01
N ASN A 5 4.43 6.18 -4.39
CA ASN A 5 3.57 5.48 -3.44
C ASN A 5 4.40 4.78 -2.36
N GLY A 6 4.11 5.07 -1.13
CA GLY A 6 4.82 4.58 0.04
C GLY A 6 4.05 4.87 1.32
N LEU A 7 4.72 4.78 2.46
CA LEU A 7 4.08 4.98 3.77
C LEU A 7 3.59 6.42 4.01
N GLY A 8 4.20 7.41 3.36
CA GLY A 8 3.87 8.82 3.54
C GLY A 8 3.13 9.47 2.38
N ASP A 9 3.12 8.82 1.22
CA ASP A 9 2.60 9.42 -0.01
C ASP A 9 1.70 8.43 -0.74
N HIS A 10 0.53 8.91 -1.14
CA HIS A 10 -0.48 8.14 -1.84
C HIS A 10 -0.92 8.85 -3.12
N SER A 11 -1.46 8.08 -4.05
CA SER A 11 -1.97 8.58 -5.34
C SER A 11 -3.44 9.00 -5.27
N GLU A 12 -3.88 9.48 -4.12
CA GLU A 12 -5.25 9.93 -3.87
C GLU A 12 -5.29 11.40 -3.50
N VAL A 13 -6.35 12.06 -3.92
CA VAL A 13 -6.64 13.44 -3.55
C VAL A 13 -8.13 13.65 -3.32
N MET A 14 -8.47 14.63 -2.49
CA MET A 14 -9.85 15.08 -2.28
C MET A 14 -9.95 16.58 -2.47
N PHE A 15 -10.98 17.01 -3.18
CA PHE A 15 -11.28 18.40 -3.47
C PHE A 15 -12.59 18.78 -2.82
N SER A 16 -12.56 19.72 -1.87
CA SER A 16 -13.78 20.35 -1.34
C SER A 16 -14.27 21.42 -2.32
N LEU A 17 -15.53 21.30 -2.72
CA LEU A 17 -16.18 22.27 -3.60
C LEU A 17 -16.81 23.46 -2.84
N ASP A 18 -16.90 23.35 -1.52
CA ASP A 18 -17.57 24.32 -0.65
C ASP A 18 -16.57 25.08 0.26
N GLY A 19 -15.30 25.17 -0.14
CA GLY A 19 -14.26 25.83 0.61
C GLY A 19 -13.62 24.88 1.65
N LYS A 20 -13.82 25.09 2.95
CA LYS A 20 -13.20 24.26 3.98
C LYS A 20 -13.78 22.84 3.97
N PRO A 21 -12.93 21.82 3.82
CA PRO A 21 -13.40 20.43 3.92
C PRO A 21 -13.90 20.11 5.33
N GLN A 22 -15.01 19.36 5.41
CA GLN A 22 -15.59 18.85 6.64
C GLN A 22 -15.66 17.32 6.58
N GLU A 23 -15.57 16.68 7.73
CA GLU A 23 -15.63 15.21 7.81
C GLU A 23 -16.99 14.66 7.33
N ASN A 24 -18.08 15.26 7.80
CA ASN A 24 -19.43 14.71 7.62
C ASN A 24 -20.37 15.61 6.81
N SER A 25 -19.87 16.68 6.19
CA SER A 25 -20.71 17.60 5.41
C SER A 25 -19.91 18.31 4.32
N GLY A 26 -20.64 18.80 3.33
CA GLY A 26 -20.08 19.50 2.17
C GLY A 26 -19.82 18.59 0.98
N ARG A 27 -19.69 19.22 -0.19
CA ARG A 27 -19.47 18.53 -1.45
C ARG A 27 -17.98 18.25 -1.66
N VAL A 28 -17.65 17.00 -1.91
CA VAL A 28 -16.28 16.55 -2.09
C VAL A 28 -16.19 15.67 -3.33
N ILE A 29 -15.19 15.91 -4.16
CA ILE A 29 -14.74 14.99 -5.21
C ILE A 29 -13.48 14.32 -4.72
N GLY A 30 -13.46 12.97 -4.71
CA GLY A 30 -12.26 12.19 -4.47
C GLY A 30 -11.75 11.58 -5.78
N ALA A 31 -10.44 11.51 -5.94
CA ALA A 31 -9.77 10.88 -7.05
C ALA A 31 -8.63 9.97 -6.56
N ALA A 32 -8.54 8.75 -7.09
CA ALA A 32 -7.49 7.79 -6.79
C ALA A 32 -6.93 7.23 -8.11
N LEU A 33 -5.63 7.40 -8.34
CA LEU A 33 -4.96 6.80 -9.47
C LEU A 33 -4.50 5.39 -9.09
N CYS A 34 -5.06 4.37 -9.75
CA CYS A 34 -4.77 2.95 -9.49
C CYS A 34 -3.43 2.55 -10.11
N TRP A 35 -2.36 3.07 -9.56
CA TRP A 35 -0.99 2.84 -10.00
C TRP A 35 -0.03 2.77 -8.81
N SER A 36 0.81 1.74 -8.77
CA SER A 36 1.76 1.53 -7.67
C SER A 36 3.13 2.21 -7.88
N GLY A 37 3.39 2.69 -9.09
CA GLY A 37 4.63 3.40 -9.44
C GLY A 37 4.58 4.89 -9.10
N ARG A 38 5.47 5.66 -9.73
CA ARG A 38 5.50 7.12 -9.56
C ARG A 38 4.27 7.76 -10.19
N THR A 39 3.57 8.56 -9.44
CA THR A 39 2.34 9.24 -9.86
C THR A 39 2.52 10.75 -9.88
N LYS A 40 1.69 11.42 -10.67
CA LYS A 40 1.60 12.88 -10.71
C LYS A 40 0.13 13.29 -10.75
N ILE A 41 -0.26 14.10 -9.79
CA ILE A 41 -1.56 14.77 -9.80
C ILE A 41 -1.29 16.28 -9.82
N ARG A 42 -1.85 16.95 -10.83
CA ARG A 42 -1.68 18.39 -11.01
C ARG A 42 -3.05 19.04 -11.08
N VAL A 43 -3.18 20.16 -10.40
CA VAL A 43 -4.37 21.00 -10.46
C VAL A 43 -3.95 22.33 -11.09
N ASP A 44 -4.55 22.66 -12.21
CA ASP A 44 -4.36 23.94 -12.89
C ASP A 44 -5.60 24.79 -12.72
N MET A 45 -5.40 26.07 -12.56
CA MET A 45 -6.45 27.08 -12.57
C MET A 45 -6.25 27.99 -13.79
N ASP A 46 -7.29 28.09 -14.60
CA ASP A 46 -7.33 29.00 -15.74
C ASP A 46 -8.42 30.05 -15.51
N ASP A 47 -8.01 31.29 -15.41
CA ASP A 47 -8.90 32.47 -15.24
C ASP A 47 -9.21 33.17 -16.56
N THR A 48 -8.94 32.49 -17.69
CA THR A 48 -9.19 33.07 -19.02
C THR A 48 -10.70 33.33 -19.22
N PHE A 49 -11.05 34.44 -19.80
CA PHE A 49 -12.42 34.85 -20.07
C PHE A 49 -13.33 35.11 -18.86
N GLY A 50 -12.76 35.48 -17.71
CA GLY A 50 -13.52 35.83 -16.51
C GLY A 50 -14.27 34.66 -15.85
N ARG A 51 -13.88 33.46 -16.13
CA ARG A 51 -14.33 32.23 -15.46
C ARG A 51 -13.12 31.46 -14.93
N SER A 52 -13.17 31.14 -13.66
CA SER A 52 -12.15 30.25 -13.05
C SER A 52 -12.49 28.80 -13.38
N VAL A 53 -11.66 28.15 -14.16
CA VAL A 53 -11.77 26.73 -14.49
C VAL A 53 -10.64 25.99 -13.82
N HIS A 54 -10.99 24.98 -13.03
CA HIS A 54 -10.01 24.11 -12.41
C HIS A 54 -9.94 22.82 -13.20
N SER A 55 -8.73 22.49 -13.67
CA SER A 55 -8.45 21.23 -14.39
C SER A 55 -7.59 20.32 -13.53
N ILE A 56 -7.98 19.07 -13.46
CA ILE A 56 -7.25 18.05 -12.71
C ILE A 56 -6.63 17.07 -13.70
N PHE A 57 -5.33 16.92 -13.63
CA PHE A 57 -4.56 15.97 -14.40
C PHE A 57 -4.01 14.92 -13.46
N ALA A 58 -4.22 13.64 -13.77
CA ALA A 58 -3.68 12.52 -13.01
C ALA A 58 -3.10 11.48 -13.97
N GLY A 59 -1.92 10.98 -13.65
CA GLY A 59 -1.24 10.00 -14.50
C GLY A 59 0.06 9.51 -13.90
N MET A 60 0.76 8.70 -14.65
CA MET A 60 2.12 8.32 -14.34
C MET A 60 3.02 9.55 -14.42
N ASN A 61 3.99 9.62 -13.49
CA ASN A 61 4.93 10.72 -13.50
C ASN A 61 6.00 10.50 -14.58
N GLU A 62 6.08 11.45 -15.49
CA GLU A 62 7.03 11.46 -16.61
C GLU A 62 8.46 11.83 -16.21
N GLU A 63 8.69 12.30 -14.98
CA GLU A 63 10.01 12.73 -14.53
C GLU A 63 10.99 11.55 -14.54
N ALA A 64 12.12 11.72 -15.25
CA ALA A 64 13.15 10.72 -15.44
C ALA A 64 12.64 9.40 -16.04
N SER A 65 11.56 9.44 -16.82
CA SER A 65 11.04 8.29 -17.55
C SER A 65 10.48 8.71 -18.90
N GLU A 66 10.66 7.86 -19.90
CA GLU A 66 10.13 8.04 -21.23
C GLU A 66 9.40 6.77 -21.64
N TYR A 67 8.26 6.93 -22.30
CA TYR A 67 7.57 5.85 -22.98
C TYR A 67 7.39 6.21 -24.45
N LYS A 68 8.02 5.45 -25.34
CA LYS A 68 7.89 5.62 -26.77
C LYS A 68 6.73 4.75 -27.28
N LEU A 69 5.68 5.37 -27.77
CA LEU A 69 4.57 4.69 -28.42
C LEU A 69 4.83 4.64 -29.92
N GLU A 70 5.04 3.46 -30.46
CA GLU A 70 5.23 3.29 -31.90
C GLU A 70 3.88 3.38 -32.64
N PRO A 71 3.90 3.66 -33.97
CA PRO A 71 2.68 3.67 -34.75
C PRO A 71 1.89 2.34 -34.59
N GLU A 72 0.59 2.45 -34.43
CA GLU A 72 -0.36 1.33 -34.23
C GLU A 72 -0.28 0.62 -32.87
N GLU A 73 0.67 0.99 -32.01
CA GLU A 73 0.67 0.52 -30.62
C GLU A 73 -0.45 1.16 -29.80
N VAL A 74 -0.98 0.38 -28.86
CA VAL A 74 -1.98 0.83 -27.89
C VAL A 74 -1.38 0.82 -26.48
N PHE A 75 -1.40 1.96 -25.83
CA PHE A 75 -1.03 2.09 -24.42
C PHE A 75 -2.28 2.25 -23.56
N THR A 76 -2.46 1.34 -22.61
CA THR A 76 -3.56 1.43 -21.62
C THR A 76 -3.07 2.17 -20.38
N THR A 77 -3.65 3.33 -20.12
CA THR A 77 -3.31 4.11 -18.92
C THR A 77 -3.82 3.42 -17.65
N PRO A 78 -3.20 3.71 -16.49
CA PRO A 78 -3.79 3.35 -15.21
C PRO A 78 -5.21 3.91 -15.06
N VAL A 79 -6.03 3.18 -14.31
CA VAL A 79 -7.40 3.62 -14.01
C VAL A 79 -7.36 4.80 -13.05
N LEU A 80 -8.10 5.86 -13.36
CA LEU A 80 -8.41 6.93 -12.43
C LEU A 80 -9.82 6.70 -11.87
N ALA A 81 -9.89 6.30 -10.61
CA ALA A 81 -11.16 6.15 -9.90
C ALA A 81 -11.62 7.50 -9.35
N LEU A 82 -12.87 7.84 -9.57
CA LEU A 82 -13.48 9.08 -9.10
C LEU A 82 -14.68 8.80 -8.20
N THR A 83 -14.87 9.62 -7.19
CA THR A 83 -16.07 9.60 -6.34
C THR A 83 -16.57 11.00 -6.08
N TYR A 84 -17.87 11.11 -5.81
CA TYR A 84 -18.51 12.33 -5.33
C TYR A 84 -19.30 12.05 -4.06
N SER A 85 -19.24 12.96 -3.11
CA SER A 85 -19.98 12.89 -1.86
C SER A 85 -20.56 14.26 -1.50
N GLN A 86 -21.73 14.27 -0.89
CA GLN A 86 -22.32 15.44 -0.20
C GLN A 86 -22.16 15.34 1.32
N GLU A 87 -21.61 14.22 1.78
CA GLU A 87 -21.38 13.89 3.19
C GLU A 87 -19.92 14.12 3.60
N GLY A 88 -19.27 15.10 2.99
CA GLY A 88 -17.91 15.47 3.34
C GLY A 88 -16.84 14.45 2.91
N ILE A 89 -15.65 14.61 3.50
CA ILE A 89 -14.46 13.77 3.25
C ILE A 89 -14.73 12.33 3.65
N GLY A 90 -15.37 12.11 4.80
CA GLY A 90 -15.70 10.78 5.29
C GLY A 90 -16.65 10.04 4.35
N GLY A 91 -17.61 10.74 3.74
CA GLY A 91 -18.49 10.17 2.72
C GLY A 91 -17.73 9.73 1.48
N ALA A 92 -16.82 10.55 0.96
CA ALA A 92 -15.96 10.21 -0.17
C ALA A 92 -15.04 9.02 0.16
N SER A 93 -14.43 9.01 1.34
CA SER A 93 -13.59 7.92 1.82
C SER A 93 -14.38 6.60 1.90
N ARG A 94 -15.57 6.61 2.51
CA ARG A 94 -16.43 5.42 2.57
C ARG A 94 -16.85 4.91 1.19
N ASN A 95 -17.00 5.78 0.19
CA ASN A 95 -17.25 5.36 -1.19
C ASN A 95 -16.08 4.53 -1.73
N PHE A 96 -14.85 5.00 -1.58
CA PHE A 96 -13.66 4.24 -1.99
C PHE A 96 -13.52 2.93 -1.22
N HIS A 97 -13.81 2.90 0.09
CA HIS A 97 -13.79 1.67 0.88
C HIS A 97 -14.80 0.64 0.37
N ARG A 98 -16.02 1.07 0.05
CA ARG A 98 -17.03 0.17 -0.52
C ARG A 98 -16.64 -0.35 -1.89
N TRP A 99 -16.12 0.52 -2.75
CA TRP A 99 -15.62 0.15 -4.06
C TRP A 99 -14.46 -0.85 -3.97
N ALA A 100 -13.48 -0.60 -3.11
CA ALA A 100 -12.36 -1.50 -2.91
C ALA A 100 -12.82 -2.90 -2.44
N ARG A 101 -13.76 -2.95 -1.50
CA ARG A 101 -14.34 -4.21 -1.02
C ARG A 101 -15.18 -4.93 -2.07
N ALA A 102 -15.81 -4.20 -2.99
CA ALA A 102 -16.68 -4.80 -4.00
C ALA A 102 -15.93 -5.55 -5.11
N GLY A 103 -14.62 -5.32 -5.30
CA GLY A 103 -13.94 -6.00 -6.38
C GLY A 103 -12.44 -5.72 -6.56
N MET A 104 -11.85 -4.85 -5.73
CA MET A 104 -10.42 -4.54 -5.85
C MET A 104 -9.55 -5.38 -4.91
N VAL A 105 -10.06 -5.72 -3.74
CA VAL A 105 -9.33 -6.46 -2.71
C VAL A 105 -9.61 -7.95 -2.85
N HIS A 106 -8.56 -8.75 -3.02
CA HIS A 106 -8.68 -10.20 -3.05
C HIS A 106 -9.27 -10.73 -1.74
N GLY A 107 -10.23 -11.67 -1.81
CA GLY A 107 -10.90 -12.23 -0.64
C GLY A 107 -11.67 -11.20 0.18
N CYS A 108 -12.22 -10.16 -0.48
CA CYS A 108 -12.97 -9.08 0.18
C CYS A 108 -14.28 -9.53 0.86
N ASP A 109 -14.75 -10.71 0.56
CA ASP A 109 -15.91 -11.38 1.13
C ASP A 109 -15.62 -12.09 2.46
N LYS A 110 -14.34 -12.17 2.85
CA LYS A 110 -13.91 -12.87 4.08
C LYS A 110 -13.32 -11.90 5.10
N PRO A 111 -13.55 -12.14 6.40
CA PRO A 111 -12.76 -11.50 7.44
C PRO A 111 -11.27 -11.74 7.24
N ARG A 112 -10.42 -10.83 7.66
CA ARG A 112 -8.98 -11.05 7.73
C ARG A 112 -8.66 -11.88 8.96
N ASP A 113 -7.68 -12.77 8.81
CA ASP A 113 -7.19 -13.60 9.90
C ASP A 113 -6.59 -12.72 11.01
N ILE A 114 -6.75 -13.16 12.25
CA ILE A 114 -6.10 -12.54 13.41
C ILE A 114 -4.62 -12.91 13.35
N LEU A 115 -3.79 -11.91 13.07
CA LEU A 115 -2.38 -12.10 12.74
C LEU A 115 -1.46 -11.65 13.87
N LEU A 116 -0.44 -12.46 14.16
CA LEU A 116 0.74 -12.07 14.94
C LEU A 116 1.96 -12.01 14.00
N ASN A 117 2.65 -10.87 13.99
CA ASN A 117 3.93 -10.71 13.32
C ASN A 117 5.06 -10.77 14.38
N SER A 118 6.16 -11.46 14.06
CA SER A 118 7.28 -11.63 14.99
C SER A 118 8.11 -10.36 15.21
N TRP A 119 8.01 -9.33 14.35
CA TRP A 119 8.92 -8.20 14.32
C TRP A 119 9.04 -7.47 15.66
N GLU A 120 7.94 -7.00 16.21
CA GLU A 120 7.96 -6.25 17.49
C GLU A 120 8.34 -7.11 18.70
N GLY A 121 8.29 -8.44 18.57
CA GLY A 121 8.68 -9.35 19.63
C GLY A 121 10.17 -9.64 19.67
N VAL A 122 10.81 -9.84 18.51
CA VAL A 122 12.19 -10.35 18.44
C VAL A 122 13.08 -9.61 17.45
N TYR A 123 12.53 -8.75 16.59
CA TYR A 123 13.25 -8.06 15.50
C TYR A 123 14.05 -9.07 14.66
N LEU A 124 15.29 -8.78 14.33
CA LEU A 124 16.18 -9.66 13.56
C LEU A 124 16.68 -10.90 14.33
N ASN A 125 16.34 -11.01 15.61
CA ASN A 125 16.86 -12.06 16.50
C ASN A 125 15.98 -13.31 16.45
N ILE A 126 15.69 -13.77 15.25
CA ILE A 126 14.91 -14.99 14.99
C ILE A 126 15.63 -16.21 15.55
N LYS A 127 14.92 -17.07 16.29
CA LYS A 127 15.37 -18.38 16.75
C LYS A 127 14.19 -19.35 16.73
N GLU A 128 14.45 -20.58 16.31
CA GLU A 128 13.40 -21.59 16.13
C GLU A 128 12.53 -21.80 17.38
N PRO A 129 13.08 -21.99 18.60
CA PRO A 129 12.24 -22.19 19.79
C PRO A 129 11.35 -21.00 20.12
N GLU A 130 11.83 -19.77 19.91
CA GLU A 130 11.02 -18.57 20.13
C GLU A 130 9.89 -18.46 19.12
N MET A 131 10.13 -18.83 17.85
CA MET A 131 9.08 -18.85 16.82
C MET A 131 8.01 -19.88 17.14
N ASP A 132 8.40 -21.09 17.52
CA ASP A 132 7.48 -22.15 17.96
C ASP A 132 6.63 -21.68 19.15
N GLN A 133 7.25 -21.03 20.13
CA GLN A 133 6.53 -20.51 21.30
C GLN A 133 5.51 -19.43 20.89
N MET A 134 5.91 -18.48 20.05
CA MET A 134 5.01 -17.41 19.59
C MET A 134 3.83 -17.97 18.78
N MET A 135 4.06 -18.99 17.94
CA MET A 135 2.99 -19.65 17.20
C MET A 135 2.00 -20.36 18.13
N ASN A 136 2.51 -21.09 19.13
CA ASN A 136 1.66 -21.76 20.12
C ASN A 136 0.87 -20.75 20.98
N ASP A 137 1.50 -19.66 21.38
CA ASP A 137 0.86 -18.63 22.19
C ASP A 137 -0.28 -17.94 21.42
N ILE A 138 -0.03 -17.51 20.17
CA ILE A 138 -1.08 -16.86 19.37
C ILE A 138 -2.22 -17.84 19.05
N ALA A 139 -1.92 -19.09 18.76
CA ALA A 139 -2.93 -20.12 18.53
C ALA A 139 -3.80 -20.35 19.77
N SER A 140 -3.19 -20.39 20.95
CA SER A 140 -3.92 -20.55 22.23
C SER A 140 -4.84 -19.37 22.55
N MET A 141 -4.53 -18.19 22.06
CA MET A 141 -5.34 -16.97 22.19
C MET A 141 -6.40 -16.81 21.12
N GLY A 142 -6.48 -17.73 20.15
CA GLY A 142 -7.44 -17.69 19.06
C GLY A 142 -6.95 -16.94 17.82
N GLY A 143 -5.66 -16.71 17.71
CA GLY A 143 -5.06 -16.18 16.47
C GLY A 143 -5.00 -17.25 15.37
N GLU A 144 -4.95 -16.81 14.14
CA GLU A 144 -5.18 -17.67 12.96
C GLU A 144 -3.99 -17.64 11.99
N LEU A 145 -3.13 -16.62 12.09
CA LEU A 145 -1.98 -16.44 11.20
C LEU A 145 -0.75 -15.97 11.97
N PHE A 146 0.36 -16.65 11.78
CA PHE A 146 1.67 -16.19 12.25
C PHE A 146 2.53 -15.75 11.07
N VAL A 147 3.17 -14.59 11.17
CA VAL A 147 4.10 -14.07 10.18
C VAL A 147 5.49 -13.95 10.80
N MET A 148 6.41 -14.79 10.36
CA MET A 148 7.83 -14.62 10.65
C MET A 148 8.37 -13.51 9.74
N ASP A 149 8.76 -12.40 10.33
CA ASP A 149 9.26 -11.22 9.65
C ASP A 149 10.76 -11.33 9.33
N ASP A 150 11.42 -10.22 9.10
CA ASP A 150 12.85 -10.10 8.74
C ASP A 150 13.77 -10.83 9.74
N GLY A 151 14.92 -11.30 9.25
CA GLY A 151 15.96 -11.89 10.08
C GLY A 151 16.15 -13.40 9.95
N TRP A 152 15.27 -14.13 9.26
CA TRP A 152 15.34 -15.59 9.11
C TRP A 152 16.35 -16.07 8.06
N PHE A 153 16.86 -15.20 7.22
CA PHE A 153 17.65 -15.49 6.04
C PHE A 153 19.10 -14.98 6.16
N GLY A 154 19.91 -15.32 5.17
CA GLY A 154 21.30 -14.90 5.05
C GLY A 154 22.31 -16.00 5.41
N ARG A 155 22.70 -16.80 4.43
CA ARG A 155 23.63 -17.92 4.65
C ARG A 155 25.09 -17.48 4.72
N LYS A 156 25.54 -16.67 3.78
CA LYS A 156 26.94 -16.20 3.70
C LYS A 156 27.20 -14.99 4.57
N TYR A 157 26.28 -14.04 4.51
CA TYR A 157 26.29 -12.82 5.31
C TYR A 157 25.03 -12.79 6.13
N ARG A 158 25.13 -13.07 7.41
CA ARG A 158 23.96 -13.21 8.28
C ARG A 158 23.16 -11.94 8.40
N ARG A 159 21.84 -12.06 8.38
CA ARG A 159 20.92 -10.96 8.59
C ARG A 159 20.84 -10.60 10.07
N ILE A 160 21.78 -9.79 10.54
CA ILE A 160 21.91 -9.33 11.94
C ILE A 160 21.74 -7.81 12.08
N ASN A 161 21.65 -7.10 10.97
CA ASN A 161 21.39 -5.67 10.90
C ASN A 161 20.79 -5.33 9.52
N ASP A 162 20.34 -4.09 9.34
CA ASP A 162 19.65 -3.64 8.12
C ASP A 162 20.55 -3.53 6.89
N ASN A 163 21.87 -3.62 7.06
CA ASN A 163 22.83 -3.41 5.98
C ASN A 163 23.37 -4.71 5.37
N SER A 164 22.87 -5.86 5.78
CA SER A 164 23.39 -7.16 5.33
C SER A 164 22.31 -8.09 4.76
N SER A 165 22.72 -8.94 3.83
CA SER A 165 21.97 -10.07 3.27
C SER A 165 20.65 -9.76 2.55
N LEU A 166 20.34 -8.52 2.23
CA LEU A 166 19.20 -8.23 1.37
C LEU A 166 19.40 -8.87 -0.01
N GLY A 167 18.47 -9.73 -0.41
CA GLY A 167 18.54 -10.51 -1.66
C GLY A 167 19.12 -11.92 -1.52
N ASP A 168 19.72 -12.28 -0.37
CA ASP A 168 20.14 -13.65 -0.05
C ASP A 168 19.03 -14.39 0.72
N TRP A 169 17.97 -14.76 0.01
CA TRP A 169 16.77 -15.40 0.58
C TRP A 169 17.00 -16.89 0.89
N VAL A 170 18.15 -17.22 1.48
CA VAL A 170 18.49 -18.55 1.95
C VAL A 170 18.38 -18.61 3.46
N VAL A 171 17.70 -19.62 3.97
CA VAL A 171 17.48 -19.80 5.41
C VAL A 171 18.80 -19.81 6.18
N ASP A 172 18.90 -19.04 7.24
CA ASP A 172 20.00 -19.11 8.21
C ASP A 172 19.76 -20.32 9.12
N THR A 173 20.48 -21.42 8.84
CA THR A 173 20.34 -22.67 9.59
C THR A 173 20.94 -22.64 10.99
N GLU A 174 21.63 -21.58 11.40
CA GLU A 174 22.00 -21.39 12.79
C GLU A 174 20.83 -20.82 13.62
N LYS A 175 19.96 -20.04 12.96
CA LYS A 175 18.72 -19.52 13.57
C LYS A 175 17.58 -20.54 13.54
N LEU A 176 17.46 -21.23 12.41
CA LEU A 176 16.42 -22.22 12.11
C LEU A 176 17.09 -23.55 11.72
N PRO A 177 17.58 -24.34 12.69
CA PRO A 177 18.31 -25.59 12.42
C PRO A 177 17.53 -26.60 11.59
N ASN A 178 16.21 -26.65 11.72
CA ASN A 178 15.33 -27.54 10.97
C ASN A 178 14.73 -26.86 9.71
N GLY A 179 15.22 -25.68 9.36
CA GLY A 179 14.70 -24.87 8.26
C GLY A 179 13.32 -24.30 8.55
N ILE A 180 12.70 -23.65 7.55
CA ILE A 180 11.33 -23.13 7.67
C ILE A 180 10.32 -24.28 7.87
N GLN A 181 10.57 -25.44 7.27
CA GLN A 181 9.71 -26.62 7.39
C GLN A 181 9.66 -27.17 8.82
N GLY A 182 10.63 -26.85 9.66
CA GLY A 182 10.64 -27.26 11.05
C GLY A 182 9.71 -26.46 11.96
N LEU A 183 9.17 -25.34 11.46
CA LEU A 183 8.26 -24.45 12.17
C LEU A 183 6.78 -24.80 11.94
N THR A 184 6.38 -26.06 12.06
CA THR A 184 4.98 -26.49 11.81
C THR A 184 4.44 -27.39 12.90
#